data_a1db42ce04616e96cd0642275c673e39
#
_entry.id   a1db42ce04616e96cd0642275c673e39
#
_cell.length_a   1.000
_cell.length_b   1.000
_cell.length_c   1.000
_cell.angle_alpha   90.00
_cell.angle_beta   90.00
_cell.angle_gamma   90.00
#
_symmetry.space_group_name_H-M   'P 1'
#
loop_
_entity.id
_entity.type
_entity.pdbx_description
1 polymer ?
#
loop_
_entity_poly.entity_id
_entity_poly.type
_entity_poly.pdbx_seq_one_letter_code
_entity_poly.pdbx_strand_id
1 'polypeptide(L)'
;MRRQIPFILLAVLVVLAAVFTLISYRQSTASGSSVKLLLPCKQSSYSVKPSTFIVSCADANSEFTDLHWTDWGSETAYATGIARWNDCTPTCVAGHWRSQPATLWAWDPRNDRSTLVEDHNVTIYTKVASSDRSVLGEETVTSAGGGTLN
;
A
#
# COMPACT_ATOMS: atom_id res chain seq x y z
N MET A 1 31.10 -47.00 23.08
CA MET A 1 30.91 -45.61 22.64
C MET A 1 30.68 -45.37 21.14
N ARG A 2 30.78 -46.39 20.25
CA ARG A 2 30.67 -46.20 18.77
C ARG A 2 29.24 -46.23 18.17
N ARG A 3 28.20 -46.55 18.92
CA ARG A 3 26.84 -46.71 18.41
C ARG A 3 25.94 -45.45 18.54
N GLN A 4 26.36 -44.42 19.25
CA GLN A 4 25.56 -43.21 19.50
C GLN A 4 25.73 -42.17 18.39
N ILE A 5 26.84 -42.17 17.65
CA ILE A 5 27.15 -41.19 16.60
C ILE A 5 26.13 -41.17 15.46
N PRO A 6 25.64 -42.35 14.93
CA PRO A 6 24.69 -42.33 13.83
C PRO A 6 23.32 -41.75 14.21
N PHE A 7 22.88 -41.89 15.46
CA PHE A 7 21.61 -41.33 15.93
C PHE A 7 21.68 -39.80 16.09
N ILE A 8 22.83 -39.28 16.55
CA ILE A 8 23.04 -37.83 16.67
C ILE A 8 23.07 -37.19 15.27
N LEU A 9 23.77 -37.79 14.31
CA LEU A 9 23.81 -37.31 12.92
C LEU A 9 22.43 -37.32 12.27
N LEU A 10 21.63 -38.36 12.49
CA LEU A 10 20.28 -38.47 11.97
C LEU A 10 19.37 -37.37 12.56
N ALA A 11 19.46 -37.13 13.87
CA ALA A 11 18.68 -36.09 14.54
C ALA A 11 19.05 -34.69 14.03
N VAL A 12 20.33 -34.42 13.83
CA VAL A 12 20.80 -33.13 13.27
C VAL A 12 20.26 -32.92 11.84
N LEU A 13 20.29 -33.94 10.98
CA LEU A 13 19.78 -33.88 9.62
C LEU A 13 18.26 -33.61 9.59
N VAL A 14 17.51 -34.25 10.48
CA VAL A 14 16.05 -34.02 10.58
C VAL A 14 15.75 -32.57 11.01
N VAL A 15 16.49 -32.06 12.00
CA VAL A 15 16.31 -30.66 12.45
C VAL A 15 16.68 -29.68 11.34
N LEU A 16 17.77 -29.90 10.61
CA LEU A 16 18.16 -29.05 9.48
C LEU A 16 17.14 -29.07 8.36
N ALA A 17 16.58 -30.26 8.03
CA ALA A 17 15.53 -30.38 7.03
C ALA A 17 14.24 -29.65 7.46
N ALA A 18 13.86 -29.75 8.75
CA ALA A 18 12.70 -29.05 9.27
C ALA A 18 12.88 -27.52 9.25
N VAL A 19 14.06 -27.03 9.62
CA VAL A 19 14.40 -25.59 9.57
C VAL A 19 14.40 -25.11 8.11
N PHE A 20 14.99 -25.89 7.20
CA PHE A 20 15.00 -25.53 5.78
C PHE A 20 13.60 -25.47 5.18
N THR A 21 12.72 -26.44 5.51
CA THR A 21 11.33 -26.41 5.07
C THR A 21 10.54 -25.24 5.63
N LEU A 22 10.77 -24.85 6.89
CA LEU A 22 10.14 -23.68 7.50
C LEU A 22 10.61 -22.37 6.85
N ILE A 23 11.90 -22.26 6.53
CA ILE A 23 12.45 -21.08 5.82
C ILE A 23 11.87 -21.01 4.41
N SER A 24 11.83 -22.13 3.68
CA SER A 24 11.26 -22.19 2.33
C SER A 24 9.76 -21.88 2.32
N TYR A 25 9.03 -22.34 3.32
CA TYR A 25 7.59 -22.01 3.47
C TYR A 25 7.37 -20.51 3.70
N ARG A 26 8.20 -19.88 4.53
CA ARG A 26 8.12 -18.42 4.73
C ARG A 26 8.48 -17.60 3.49
N GLN A 27 9.39 -18.11 2.66
CA GLN A 27 9.73 -17.45 1.38
C GLN A 27 8.64 -17.61 0.33
N SER A 28 7.92 -18.73 0.30
CA SER A 28 6.82 -18.98 -0.65
C SER A 28 5.60 -18.09 -0.40
N THR A 29 5.38 -17.63 0.83
CA THR A 29 4.33 -16.66 1.15
C THR A 29 4.70 -15.22 0.77
N ALA A 30 5.96 -14.96 0.41
CA ALA A 30 6.46 -13.67 -0.02
C ALA A 30 6.46 -13.47 -1.55
N SER A 31 5.91 -14.41 -2.34
CA SER A 31 5.55 -14.17 -3.74
C SER A 31 4.33 -13.26 -3.81
N GLY A 32 4.49 -12.05 -3.28
CA GLY A 32 3.49 -11.01 -3.38
C GLY A 32 3.30 -10.64 -4.84
N SER A 33 2.15 -11.01 -5.41
CA SER A 33 1.52 -10.19 -6.44
C SER A 33 1.75 -8.75 -6.02
N SER A 34 2.38 -7.94 -6.86
CA SER A 34 2.71 -6.55 -6.51
C SER A 34 1.39 -5.80 -6.37
N VAL A 35 0.83 -5.79 -5.14
CA VAL A 35 -0.36 -5.01 -4.85
C VAL A 35 -0.06 -3.57 -5.23
N LYS A 36 -0.98 -2.94 -5.92
CA LYS A 36 -0.85 -1.57 -6.40
C LYS A 36 -1.89 -0.69 -5.72
N LEU A 37 -1.67 0.59 -5.73
CA LEU A 37 -2.64 1.60 -5.32
C LEU A 37 -3.05 2.40 -6.55
N LEU A 38 -4.34 2.54 -6.76
CA LEU A 38 -4.89 3.43 -7.79
C LEU A 38 -4.64 4.87 -7.38
N LEU A 39 -4.08 5.67 -8.29
CA LEU A 39 -3.87 7.10 -8.09
C LEU A 39 -5.07 7.85 -8.66
N PRO A 40 -5.95 8.45 -7.85
CA PRO A 40 -7.23 8.99 -8.31
C PRO A 40 -7.05 10.11 -9.34
N CYS A 41 -5.96 10.85 -9.26
CA CYS A 41 -5.72 12.00 -10.14
C CYS A 41 -4.84 11.71 -11.36
N LYS A 42 -4.40 10.50 -11.52
CA LYS A 42 -3.71 10.03 -12.72
C LYS A 42 -4.57 8.99 -13.40
N GLN A 43 -5.36 9.38 -14.38
CA GLN A 43 -6.30 8.51 -15.09
C GLN A 43 -5.78 7.08 -15.22
N SER A 44 -6.41 6.15 -14.49
CA SER A 44 -6.15 4.71 -14.56
C SER A 44 -4.70 4.27 -14.28
N SER A 45 -3.90 5.06 -13.57
CA SER A 45 -2.55 4.67 -13.25
C SER A 45 -2.46 4.02 -11.87
N TYR A 46 -1.79 2.88 -11.84
CA TYR A 46 -1.48 2.16 -10.63
C TYR A 46 -0.03 2.38 -10.22
N SER A 47 0.23 2.48 -8.94
CA SER A 47 1.58 2.61 -8.41
C SER A 47 1.84 1.63 -7.27
N VAL A 48 3.06 1.14 -7.21
CA VAL A 48 3.58 0.37 -6.09
C VAL A 48 4.28 1.34 -5.15
N LYS A 49 3.82 1.43 -3.91
CA LYS A 49 4.40 2.31 -2.88
C LYS A 49 4.58 3.76 -3.38
N PRO A 50 3.50 4.43 -3.82
CA PRO A 50 3.64 5.79 -4.32
C PRO A 50 4.22 6.71 -3.23
N SER A 51 5.18 7.55 -3.59
CA SER A 51 5.73 8.57 -2.68
C SER A 51 4.84 9.80 -2.54
N THR A 52 3.87 9.95 -3.46
CA THR A 52 2.90 11.05 -3.47
C THR A 52 1.52 10.52 -3.80
N PHE A 53 0.51 11.02 -3.10
CA PHE A 53 -0.89 10.69 -3.31
C PHE A 53 -1.71 11.99 -3.34
N ILE A 54 -2.17 12.40 -4.55
CA ILE A 54 -2.97 13.61 -4.73
C ILE A 54 -4.43 13.26 -4.45
N VAL A 55 -5.09 14.00 -3.60
CA VAL A 55 -6.46 13.79 -3.16
C VAL A 55 -7.44 14.59 -4.01
N SER A 56 -7.17 15.87 -4.22
CA SER A 56 -8.03 16.74 -5.04
C SER A 56 -7.54 16.82 -6.48
N CYS A 57 -8.28 16.17 -7.39
CA CYS A 57 -7.82 16.02 -8.78
C CYS A 57 -7.97 17.29 -9.64
N ALA A 58 -8.91 18.16 -9.31
CA ALA A 58 -9.21 19.33 -10.16
C ALA A 58 -8.12 20.41 -10.06
N ASP A 59 -7.63 20.66 -8.87
CA ASP A 59 -6.74 21.78 -8.55
C ASP A 59 -5.47 21.38 -7.80
N ALA A 60 -5.36 20.08 -7.46
CA ALA A 60 -4.26 19.52 -6.68
C ALA A 60 -3.98 20.26 -5.35
N ASN A 61 -5.02 20.87 -4.76
CA ASN A 61 -4.91 21.65 -3.54
C ASN A 61 -4.81 20.80 -2.26
N SER A 62 -4.82 19.48 -2.36
CA SER A 62 -4.58 18.56 -1.25
C SER A 62 -3.86 17.31 -1.71
N GLU A 63 -2.82 16.93 -0.98
CA GLU A 63 -1.95 15.81 -1.31
C GLU A 63 -1.25 15.25 -0.07
N PHE A 64 -0.74 14.04 -0.20
CA PHE A 64 0.26 13.47 0.71
C PHE A 64 1.57 13.34 -0.04
N THR A 65 2.69 13.75 0.58
CA THR A 65 4.04 13.67 0.02
C THR A 65 4.97 12.93 0.96
N ASP A 66 6.13 12.55 0.46
CA ASP A 66 7.17 11.86 1.21
C ASP A 66 6.65 10.59 1.91
N LEU A 67 5.79 9.84 1.22
CA LEU A 67 5.20 8.63 1.75
C LEU A 67 6.21 7.48 1.81
N HIS A 68 6.43 6.98 3.01
CA HIS A 68 7.25 5.80 3.31
C HIS A 68 6.35 4.65 3.76
N TRP A 69 6.18 3.66 2.88
CA TRP A 69 5.28 2.53 3.09
C TRP A 69 5.94 1.37 3.83
N THR A 70 5.20 0.82 4.80
CA THR A 70 5.47 -0.45 5.49
C THR A 70 4.36 -1.45 5.21
N ASP A 71 4.63 -2.73 5.43
CA ASP A 71 3.67 -3.83 5.30
C ASP A 71 2.95 -3.89 3.92
N TRP A 72 3.60 -3.35 2.89
CA TRP A 72 3.05 -3.36 1.54
C TRP A 72 2.88 -4.78 1.01
N GLY A 73 1.68 -5.08 0.47
CA GLY A 73 1.30 -6.42 0.02
C GLY A 73 0.57 -7.24 1.08
N SER A 74 0.47 -6.75 2.31
CA SER A 74 -0.36 -7.30 3.38
C SER A 74 -1.83 -6.88 3.21
N GLU A 75 -2.71 -7.36 4.06
CA GLU A 75 -4.12 -6.95 4.10
C GLU A 75 -4.28 -5.44 4.31
N THR A 76 -3.38 -4.85 5.09
CA THR A 76 -3.28 -3.40 5.29
C THR A 76 -1.83 -2.96 5.16
N ALA A 77 -1.58 -1.94 4.36
CA ALA A 77 -0.32 -1.23 4.25
C ALA A 77 -0.43 0.12 4.95
N TYR A 78 0.66 0.56 5.56
CA TYR A 78 0.75 1.86 6.24
C TYR A 78 1.83 2.71 5.59
N ALA A 79 1.63 4.03 5.59
CA ALA A 79 2.65 4.98 5.22
C ALA A 79 2.72 6.13 6.22
N THR A 80 3.92 6.58 6.51
CA THR A 80 4.15 7.87 7.17
C THR A 80 4.61 8.88 6.13
N GLY A 81 4.18 10.12 6.28
CA GLY A 81 4.51 11.19 5.34
C GLY A 81 3.98 12.53 5.80
N ILE A 82 3.80 13.42 4.86
CA ILE A 82 3.33 14.79 5.10
C ILE A 82 2.01 15.00 4.35
N ALA A 83 0.95 15.36 5.08
CA ALA A 83 -0.28 15.90 4.51
C ALA A 83 -0.07 17.37 4.17
N ARG A 84 -0.46 17.79 2.98
CA ARG A 84 -0.37 19.17 2.49
C ARG A 84 -1.68 19.61 1.89
N TRP A 85 -2.10 20.81 2.18
CA TRP A 85 -3.30 21.39 1.59
C TRP A 85 -3.18 22.91 1.50
N ASN A 86 -3.90 23.50 0.56
CA ASN A 86 -4.06 24.93 0.43
C ASN A 86 -5.28 25.37 1.26
N ASP A 87 -5.11 26.38 2.14
CA ASP A 87 -6.21 26.88 2.96
C ASP A 87 -7.26 27.69 2.19
N CYS A 88 -6.98 27.98 0.93
CA CYS A 88 -7.87 28.72 0.02
C CYS A 88 -8.43 30.03 0.61
N THR A 89 -7.67 30.71 1.45
CA THR A 89 -8.11 31.93 2.13
C THR A 89 -7.30 33.15 1.66
N PRO A 90 -7.91 34.17 1.05
CA PRO A 90 -9.33 34.32 0.69
C PRO A 90 -9.78 33.54 -0.56
N THR A 91 -8.85 33.06 -1.36
CA THR A 91 -9.09 32.19 -2.54
C THR A 91 -7.97 31.16 -2.66
N CYS A 92 -8.16 30.08 -3.42
CA CYS A 92 -7.10 29.08 -3.59
C CYS A 92 -5.85 29.64 -4.30
N VAL A 93 -6.01 30.64 -5.17
CA VAL A 93 -4.86 31.32 -5.83
C VAL A 93 -4.07 32.17 -4.85
N ALA A 94 -4.74 32.81 -3.89
CA ALA A 94 -4.11 33.66 -2.86
C ALA A 94 -3.92 32.93 -1.52
N GLY A 95 -4.31 31.68 -1.44
CA GLY A 95 -4.23 30.86 -0.24
C GLY A 95 -2.80 30.41 0.08
N HIS A 96 -2.64 29.87 1.26
CA HIS A 96 -1.35 29.41 1.77
C HIS A 96 -1.34 27.89 1.92
N TRP A 97 -0.22 27.30 1.55
CA TRP A 97 0.03 25.89 1.78
C TRP A 97 0.27 25.62 3.27
N ARG A 98 -0.50 24.70 3.80
CA ARG A 98 -0.35 24.14 5.14
C ARG A 98 0.22 22.72 5.02
N SER A 99 0.93 22.28 6.03
CA SER A 99 1.46 20.92 6.08
C SER A 99 1.60 20.42 7.50
N GLN A 100 1.41 19.11 7.68
CA GLN A 100 1.64 18.44 8.95
C GLN A 100 1.99 16.97 8.74
N PRO A 101 2.69 16.33 9.68
CA PRO A 101 2.91 14.88 9.63
C PRO A 101 1.58 14.13 9.64
N ALA A 102 1.49 13.09 8.82
CA ALA A 102 0.30 12.25 8.74
C ALA A 102 0.67 10.79 8.52
N THR A 103 -0.25 9.91 8.91
CA THR A 103 -0.22 8.50 8.56
C THR A 103 -1.33 8.23 7.56
N LEU A 104 -0.98 7.52 6.50
CA LEU A 104 -1.91 7.01 5.50
C LEU A 104 -1.94 5.49 5.63
N TRP A 105 -3.10 4.87 5.44
CA TRP A 105 -3.21 3.42 5.34
C TRP A 105 -4.13 3.03 4.19
N ALA A 106 -3.78 1.91 3.55
CA ALA A 106 -4.50 1.34 2.44
C ALA A 106 -4.82 -0.12 2.75
N TRP A 107 -6.06 -0.56 2.49
CA TRP A 107 -6.49 -1.91 2.84
C TRP A 107 -7.53 -2.47 1.87
N ASP A 108 -8.06 -3.67 2.17
CA ASP A 108 -9.00 -4.41 1.36
C ASP A 108 -8.45 -4.70 -0.05
N PRO A 109 -7.35 -5.48 -0.15
CA PRO A 109 -6.75 -5.82 -1.44
C PRO A 109 -7.71 -6.68 -2.26
N ARG A 110 -8.02 -6.26 -3.48
CA ARG A 110 -8.92 -6.95 -4.43
C ARG A 110 -8.28 -7.06 -5.80
N ASN A 111 -8.62 -8.12 -6.52
CA ASN A 111 -8.27 -8.20 -7.93
C ASN A 111 -9.12 -7.19 -8.71
N ASP A 112 -8.44 -6.27 -9.38
CA ASP A 112 -9.10 -5.37 -10.31
C ASP A 112 -9.44 -6.13 -11.60
N ARG A 113 -10.73 -6.16 -11.94
CA ARG A 113 -11.26 -6.76 -13.16
C ARG A 113 -11.73 -5.70 -14.16
N SER A 114 -11.39 -4.43 -13.95
CA SER A 114 -11.82 -3.38 -14.86
C SER A 114 -11.18 -3.59 -16.24
N THR A 115 -11.98 -3.38 -17.27
CA THR A 115 -11.54 -3.47 -18.66
C THR A 115 -10.73 -2.27 -19.13
N LEU A 116 -10.52 -1.29 -18.26
CA LEU A 116 -9.86 -0.02 -18.58
C LEU A 116 -8.33 -0.06 -18.42
N VAL A 117 -7.79 -1.19 -17.97
CA VAL A 117 -6.34 -1.38 -17.80
C VAL A 117 -5.93 -2.64 -18.55
N GLU A 118 -4.85 -2.57 -19.31
CA GLU A 118 -4.32 -3.70 -20.10
C GLU A 118 -3.96 -4.93 -19.26
N ASP A 119 -3.72 -4.77 -17.97
CA ASP A 119 -3.35 -5.86 -17.05
C ASP A 119 -4.54 -6.25 -16.18
N HIS A 120 -5.34 -7.21 -16.65
CA HIS A 120 -6.57 -7.69 -16.00
C HIS A 120 -6.35 -8.50 -14.72
N ASN A 121 -5.14 -8.66 -14.22
CA ASN A 121 -4.77 -9.42 -13.02
C ASN A 121 -4.02 -8.60 -11.97
N VAL A 122 -4.33 -7.33 -11.84
CA VAL A 122 -3.71 -6.48 -10.83
C VAL A 122 -4.50 -6.55 -9.54
N THR A 123 -3.84 -6.88 -8.43
CA THR A 123 -4.41 -6.71 -7.10
C THR A 123 -4.20 -5.26 -6.67
N ILE A 124 -5.26 -4.59 -6.23
CA ILE A 124 -5.22 -3.20 -5.75
C ILE A 124 -5.79 -3.11 -4.34
N TYR A 125 -5.29 -2.15 -3.56
CA TYR A 125 -5.99 -1.69 -2.37
C TYR A 125 -7.21 -0.87 -2.81
N THR A 126 -8.39 -1.22 -2.29
CA THR A 126 -9.65 -0.57 -2.66
C THR A 126 -10.07 0.52 -1.68
N LYS A 127 -9.43 0.61 -0.53
CA LYS A 127 -9.71 1.59 0.52
C LYS A 127 -8.45 2.30 0.97
N VAL A 128 -8.58 3.59 1.22
CA VAL A 128 -7.51 4.45 1.74
C VAL A 128 -8.10 5.37 2.80
N ALA A 129 -7.36 5.61 3.87
CA ALA A 129 -7.70 6.62 4.87
C ALA A 129 -6.44 7.27 5.44
N SER A 130 -6.62 8.39 6.10
CA SER A 130 -5.56 9.17 6.72
C SER A 130 -5.88 9.52 8.17
N SER A 131 -4.84 9.69 8.97
CA SER A 131 -4.94 10.31 10.31
C SER A 131 -5.38 11.77 10.23
N ASP A 132 -5.15 12.43 9.12
CA ASP A 132 -5.60 13.80 8.85
C ASP A 132 -6.88 13.81 8.04
N ARG A 133 -8.01 13.84 8.74
CA ARG A 133 -9.34 13.88 8.14
C ARG A 133 -9.65 15.19 7.40
N SER A 134 -8.87 16.24 7.59
CA SER A 134 -9.04 17.50 6.86
C SER A 134 -8.55 17.39 5.41
N VAL A 135 -7.64 16.45 5.15
CA VAL A 135 -7.11 16.17 3.82
C VAL A 135 -7.79 14.97 3.19
N LEU A 136 -7.91 13.88 3.94
CA LEU A 136 -8.54 12.64 3.47
C LEU A 136 -9.22 11.92 4.62
N GLY A 137 -10.54 11.76 4.56
CA GLY A 137 -11.29 10.85 5.40
C GLY A 137 -11.07 9.37 5.00
N GLU A 138 -12.05 8.53 5.28
CA GLU A 138 -12.08 7.18 4.71
C GLU A 138 -12.61 7.26 3.27
N GLU A 139 -11.81 6.79 2.34
CA GLU A 139 -12.10 6.86 0.91
C GLU A 139 -12.10 5.45 0.30
N THR A 140 -13.08 5.18 -0.55
CA THR A 140 -13.10 3.97 -1.38
C THR A 140 -12.47 4.29 -2.73
N VAL A 141 -11.30 3.73 -2.99
CA VAL A 141 -10.62 3.84 -4.26
C VAL A 141 -11.10 2.70 -5.16
N THR A 142 -12.13 2.95 -5.95
CA THR A 142 -12.60 1.95 -6.92
C THR A 142 -11.90 2.13 -8.26
N SER A 143 -11.64 0.99 -8.92
CA SER A 143 -11.13 0.99 -10.28
C SER A 143 -12.05 1.78 -11.21
N ALA A 144 -11.45 2.71 -11.90
CA ALA A 144 -11.86 3.30 -13.16
C ALA A 144 -13.36 3.69 -13.33
N GLY A 145 -13.66 4.92 -13.15
CA GLY A 145 -14.79 5.56 -13.82
C GLY A 145 -15.96 5.97 -12.98
N GLY A 146 -15.81 6.16 -11.71
CA GLY A 146 -16.93 6.63 -10.90
C GLY A 146 -16.62 6.71 -9.40
N GLY A 147 -15.53 7.32 -9.04
CA GLY A 147 -15.33 7.73 -7.66
C GLY A 147 -16.27 8.87 -7.34
N THR A 148 -17.45 8.60 -6.82
CA THR A 148 -18.21 9.61 -6.07
C THR A 148 -17.47 9.82 -4.76
N LEU A 149 -16.69 10.86 -4.72
CA LEU A 149 -16.24 11.46 -3.48
C LEU A 149 -17.50 12.01 -2.78
N ASN A 150 -17.95 11.37 -1.75
CA ASN A 150 -18.95 11.89 -0.83
C ASN A 150 -18.29 12.28 0.48
#